data_545239e8ed84264abb48ff7ad8dde683
#
_entry.id   545239e8ed84264abb48ff7ad8dde683
#
_cell.length_a   1.000
_cell.length_b   1.000
_cell.length_c   1.000
_cell.angle_alpha   90.00
_cell.angle_beta   90.00
_cell.angle_gamma   90.00
#
_symmetry.space_group_name_H-M   'P 1'
#
loop_
_entity.id
_entity.type
_entity.pdbx_description
1 polymer ?
#
loop_
_entity_poly.entity_id
_entity_poly.type
_entity_poly.pdbx_seq_one_letter_code
_entity_poly.pdbx_strand_id
1 'polypeptide(L)'
;LKKLQRHSSHAGLSIEQTGVRYVSLKKKKSWELDQKRFLALPSGVIVENQIEDAEALQRLLQEWAVRENLKGKSVTLSIPPSRILIRTMSVPNTSIKQLAQLVELEVETGMHLPFENPVYDYMITSADEEQTQLLVFAAPSQLVKDYMAPLQEAGIRIAAVEFSATSLAKAVVQAQGAEFGNAMLLQLNAGLLDIYMFRGGYPVFMRTINFAMNNEIYGGEGSSVQLSAQEVADITPEISRMLNFYQYSLHDGSVRIEEIVVTGSHQERALLVAELQQSMGDLEIREVDFQQEDTVDSELNDYRMAVGAALTSEDRKSINLLPRREAQQTEKFSWLVIGMTAVWVLLMALSIFGWVSYKGTIAEQEVQIQQLSDNNTLAQLQLNKLNGGGGAVGPQAVMDAVMNYRLDAVSVLDQLSIAKPNPSAIAKINYTRSDTIQLTLVTPTMAGASAYLVKLQEMPFTDRVTVDKLVRNTALTAGVKSAGSLQSYSASYTITLKGSATAAASAAAEQKEDSNGTTE
;
A
#
# COMPACT_ATOMS: atom_id res chain seq x y z
N LEU A 1 7.63 -4.72 27.14
CA LEU A 1 7.11 -4.55 25.77
C LEU A 1 6.99 -5.93 25.13
N LYS A 2 5.83 -6.61 25.29
CA LYS A 2 5.49 -7.84 24.55
C LYS A 2 5.49 -7.45 23.05
N LYS A 3 6.46 -8.01 22.29
CA LYS A 3 6.37 -8.06 20.84
C LYS A 3 4.99 -8.58 20.48
N LEU A 4 4.14 -7.73 19.91
CA LEU A 4 3.00 -8.17 19.12
C LEU A 4 3.58 -8.96 17.94
N GLN A 5 3.70 -10.27 18.10
CA GLN A 5 3.87 -11.18 16.98
C GLN A 5 2.61 -11.00 16.12
N ARG A 6 2.69 -10.19 15.08
CA ARG A 6 1.75 -10.25 13.97
C ARG A 6 1.88 -11.68 13.45
N HIS A 7 0.93 -12.53 13.76
CA HIS A 7 0.75 -13.80 13.10
C HIS A 7 0.49 -13.45 11.64
N SER A 8 1.47 -13.68 10.77
CA SER A 8 1.28 -13.52 9.33
C SER A 8 0.27 -14.58 8.92
N SER A 9 -0.95 -14.19 8.62
CA SER A 9 -1.92 -15.08 8.01
C SER A 9 -1.56 -15.22 6.54
N HIS A 10 -1.38 -16.45 6.09
CA HIS A 10 -1.14 -16.78 4.69
C HIS A 10 -2.48 -17.21 4.08
N ALA A 11 -2.84 -16.63 2.96
CA ALA A 11 -4.11 -16.94 2.31
C ALA A 11 -3.87 -17.46 0.90
N GLY A 12 -4.62 -18.49 0.55
CA GLY A 12 -4.64 -19.10 -0.78
C GLY A 12 -6.04 -19.05 -1.37
N LEU A 13 -6.09 -18.98 -2.68
CA LEU A 13 -7.30 -18.96 -3.46
C LEU A 13 -7.17 -19.87 -4.67
N SER A 14 -8.20 -20.67 -4.94
CA SER A 14 -8.33 -21.44 -6.18
C SER A 14 -9.62 -21.06 -6.90
N ILE A 15 -9.56 -21.05 -8.23
CA ILE A 15 -10.70 -20.87 -9.11
C ILE A 15 -10.85 -22.16 -9.89
N GLU A 16 -11.93 -22.87 -9.65
CA GLU A 16 -12.22 -24.18 -10.20
C GLU A 16 -13.60 -24.18 -10.84
N GLN A 17 -13.92 -25.21 -11.61
CA GLN A 17 -15.16 -25.31 -12.38
C GLN A 17 -16.42 -25.21 -11.52
N THR A 18 -16.38 -25.75 -10.30
CA THR A 18 -17.51 -25.73 -9.34
C THR A 18 -17.59 -24.45 -8.50
N GLY A 19 -16.49 -23.70 -8.42
CA GLY A 19 -16.48 -22.50 -7.57
C GLY A 19 -15.11 -21.98 -7.23
N VAL A 20 -15.13 -20.87 -6.50
CA VAL A 20 -13.93 -20.20 -5.97
C VAL A 20 -13.78 -20.53 -4.50
N ARG A 21 -12.60 -20.96 -4.11
CA ARG A 21 -12.29 -21.34 -2.73
C ARG A 21 -11.19 -20.46 -2.17
N TYR A 22 -11.44 -19.93 -0.99
CA TYR A 22 -10.48 -19.13 -0.24
C TYR A 22 -10.17 -19.81 1.08
N VAL A 23 -8.90 -19.89 1.42
CA VAL A 23 -8.39 -20.40 2.70
C VAL A 23 -7.39 -19.42 3.29
N SER A 24 -7.50 -19.18 4.58
CA SER A 24 -6.50 -18.47 5.37
C SER A 24 -5.93 -19.41 6.44
N LEU A 25 -4.60 -19.49 6.51
CA LEU A 25 -3.88 -20.30 7.48
C LEU A 25 -3.13 -19.42 8.47
N LYS A 26 -2.99 -19.90 9.71
CA LYS A 26 -2.15 -19.34 10.75
C LYS A 26 -1.03 -20.31 11.10
N LYS A 27 0.21 -19.83 11.10
CA LYS A 27 1.37 -20.62 11.56
C LYS A 27 1.49 -20.50 13.07
N LYS A 28 1.22 -21.60 13.79
CA LYS A 28 1.53 -21.76 15.21
C LYS A 28 2.70 -22.73 15.35
N LYS A 29 2.50 -23.89 15.98
CA LYS A 29 3.44 -25.02 15.93
C LYS A 29 3.36 -25.75 14.59
N SER A 30 2.16 -25.89 14.08
CA SER A 30 1.80 -26.38 12.74
C SER A 30 0.96 -25.33 12.01
N TRP A 31 0.64 -25.55 10.74
CA TRP A 31 -0.32 -24.75 10.00
C TRP A 31 -1.73 -25.13 10.44
N GLU A 32 -2.51 -24.14 10.87
CA GLU A 32 -3.89 -24.31 11.28
C GLU A 32 -4.80 -23.49 10.38
N LEU A 33 -5.98 -24.05 10.08
CA LEU A 33 -7.03 -23.34 9.35
C LEU A 33 -7.53 -22.18 10.20
N ASP A 34 -7.52 -20.96 9.63
CA ASP A 34 -8.11 -19.77 10.24
C ASP A 34 -9.50 -19.50 9.69
N GLN A 35 -9.60 -19.48 8.36
CA GLN A 35 -10.86 -19.21 7.65
C GLN A 35 -10.93 -20.01 6.36
N LYS A 36 -12.13 -20.48 6.01
CA LYS A 36 -12.47 -21.00 4.68
C LYS A 36 -13.70 -20.26 4.14
N ARG A 37 -13.74 -19.98 2.83
CA ARG A 37 -14.87 -19.35 2.16
C ARG A 37 -15.06 -19.99 0.80
N PHE A 38 -16.32 -20.13 0.40
CA PHE A 38 -16.71 -20.70 -0.88
C PHE A 38 -17.64 -19.76 -1.65
N LEU A 39 -17.41 -19.65 -2.95
CA LEU A 39 -18.30 -19.03 -3.92
C LEU A 39 -18.66 -20.07 -4.97
N ALA A 40 -19.91 -20.53 -4.98
CA ALA A 40 -20.40 -21.39 -6.04
C ALA A 40 -20.43 -20.64 -7.37
N LEU A 41 -19.96 -21.28 -8.43
CA LEU A 41 -20.06 -20.74 -9.79
C LEU A 41 -21.16 -21.49 -10.56
N PRO A 42 -22.01 -20.77 -11.31
CA PRO A 42 -22.94 -21.40 -12.25
C PRO A 42 -22.19 -22.18 -13.32
N SER A 43 -22.82 -23.25 -13.83
CA SER A 43 -22.29 -23.98 -14.98
C SER A 43 -22.10 -23.03 -16.17
N GLY A 44 -21.01 -23.23 -16.92
CA GLY A 44 -20.69 -22.40 -18.08
C GLY A 44 -19.81 -21.17 -17.79
N VAL A 45 -19.64 -20.76 -16.52
CA VAL A 45 -18.71 -19.67 -16.18
C VAL A 45 -17.26 -20.12 -16.36
N ILE A 46 -16.95 -21.34 -15.93
CA ILE A 46 -15.67 -22.01 -16.18
C ILE A 46 -15.94 -23.37 -16.80
N VAL A 47 -15.33 -23.64 -17.92
CA VAL A 47 -15.45 -24.90 -18.66
C VAL A 47 -14.06 -25.41 -18.97
N GLU A 48 -13.78 -26.67 -18.64
CA GLU A 48 -12.45 -27.30 -18.90
C GLU A 48 -11.26 -26.44 -18.43
N ASN A 49 -11.38 -25.85 -17.26
CA ASN A 49 -10.37 -24.96 -16.70
C ASN A 49 -10.13 -23.68 -17.54
N GLN A 50 -11.10 -23.22 -18.32
CA GLN A 50 -11.07 -21.95 -19.04
C GLN A 50 -12.24 -21.06 -18.59
N ILE A 51 -11.96 -19.77 -18.44
CA ILE A 51 -12.99 -18.79 -18.08
C ILE A 51 -13.75 -18.45 -19.37
N GLU A 52 -15.00 -18.91 -19.48
CA GLU A 52 -15.88 -18.67 -20.63
C GLU A 52 -16.73 -17.40 -20.44
N ASP A 53 -17.18 -17.12 -19.22
CA ASP A 53 -17.94 -15.92 -18.89
C ASP A 53 -17.19 -15.09 -17.83
N ALA A 54 -16.29 -14.25 -18.32
CA ALA A 54 -15.48 -13.39 -17.47
C ALA A 54 -16.31 -12.31 -16.76
N GLU A 55 -17.40 -11.82 -17.39
CA GLU A 55 -18.27 -10.80 -16.80
C GLU A 55 -19.09 -11.37 -15.65
N ALA A 56 -19.62 -12.58 -15.80
CA ALA A 56 -20.34 -13.26 -14.72
C ALA A 56 -19.38 -13.55 -13.55
N LEU A 57 -18.19 -14.07 -13.84
CA LEU A 57 -17.18 -14.33 -12.82
C LEU A 57 -16.81 -13.05 -12.04
N GLN A 58 -16.59 -11.95 -12.74
CA GLN A 58 -16.24 -10.66 -12.14
C GLN A 58 -17.35 -10.15 -11.22
N ARG A 59 -18.61 -10.16 -11.65
CA ARG A 59 -19.75 -9.72 -10.82
C ARG A 59 -19.87 -10.57 -9.55
N LEU A 60 -19.82 -11.90 -9.70
CA LEU A 60 -19.91 -12.82 -8.57
C LEU A 60 -18.77 -12.63 -7.57
N LEU A 61 -17.54 -12.43 -8.05
CA LEU A 61 -16.38 -12.16 -7.20
C LEU A 61 -16.47 -10.82 -6.48
N GLN A 62 -16.97 -9.77 -7.13
CA GLN A 62 -17.16 -8.47 -6.50
C GLN A 62 -18.16 -8.52 -5.34
N GLU A 63 -19.32 -9.18 -5.56
CA GLU A 63 -20.33 -9.38 -4.52
C GLU A 63 -19.80 -10.24 -3.38
N TRP A 64 -19.13 -11.34 -3.72
CA TRP A 64 -18.53 -12.26 -2.74
C TRP A 64 -17.43 -11.58 -1.90
N ALA A 65 -16.54 -10.81 -2.52
CA ALA A 65 -15.48 -10.10 -1.81
C ALA A 65 -16.02 -9.08 -0.81
N VAL A 66 -17.17 -8.47 -1.09
CA VAL A 66 -17.85 -7.59 -0.13
C VAL A 66 -18.48 -8.39 1.00
N ARG A 67 -19.27 -9.42 0.65
CA ARG A 67 -19.98 -10.25 1.62
C ARG A 67 -19.06 -10.94 2.62
N GLU A 68 -17.94 -11.49 2.13
CA GLU A 68 -16.98 -12.25 2.95
C GLU A 68 -15.84 -11.39 3.50
N ASN A 69 -15.88 -10.08 3.27
CA ASN A 69 -14.86 -9.13 3.73
C ASN A 69 -13.43 -9.47 3.25
N LEU A 70 -13.32 -9.80 1.95
CA LEU A 70 -12.06 -10.19 1.31
C LEU A 70 -11.31 -9.02 0.67
N LYS A 71 -11.93 -7.84 0.55
CA LYS A 71 -11.29 -6.64 -0.02
C LYS A 71 -10.02 -6.27 0.75
N GLY A 72 -8.94 -6.05 0.00
CA GLY A 72 -7.63 -5.73 0.55
C GLY A 72 -6.86 -6.92 1.12
N LYS A 73 -7.45 -8.12 1.18
CA LYS A 73 -6.72 -9.35 1.52
C LYS A 73 -5.70 -9.68 0.43
N SER A 74 -4.56 -10.22 0.85
CA SER A 74 -3.50 -10.66 -0.04
C SER A 74 -3.50 -12.18 -0.11
N VAL A 75 -3.55 -12.73 -1.33
CA VAL A 75 -3.66 -14.17 -1.56
C VAL A 75 -2.61 -14.67 -2.54
N THR A 76 -2.20 -15.93 -2.41
CA THR A 76 -1.57 -16.71 -3.47
C THR A 76 -2.67 -17.36 -4.29
N LEU A 77 -2.69 -17.13 -5.58
CA LEU A 77 -3.66 -17.71 -6.51
C LEU A 77 -3.11 -19.00 -7.09
N SER A 78 -3.88 -20.08 -7.00
CA SER A 78 -3.61 -21.34 -7.71
C SER A 78 -4.43 -21.38 -8.99
N ILE A 79 -3.75 -21.48 -10.15
CA ILE A 79 -4.37 -21.58 -11.47
C ILE A 79 -4.31 -23.01 -11.99
N PRO A 80 -5.21 -23.42 -12.89
CA PRO A 80 -5.19 -24.76 -13.50
C PRO A 80 -3.91 -25.01 -14.33
N PRO A 81 -3.52 -26.29 -14.54
CA PRO A 81 -2.31 -26.66 -15.27
C PRO A 81 -2.44 -26.49 -16.77
N SER A 82 -3.65 -26.29 -17.29
CA SER A 82 -3.93 -26.15 -18.70
C SER A 82 -3.10 -25.02 -19.33
N ARG A 83 -2.41 -25.31 -20.44
CA ARG A 83 -1.53 -24.37 -21.17
C ARG A 83 -0.24 -23.96 -20.44
N ILE A 84 0.09 -24.57 -19.30
CA ILE A 84 1.42 -24.41 -18.68
C ILE A 84 2.36 -25.43 -19.29
N LEU A 85 3.50 -24.96 -19.76
CA LEU A 85 4.55 -25.81 -20.34
C LEU A 85 5.70 -25.97 -19.34
N ILE A 86 6.19 -27.21 -19.27
CA ILE A 86 7.40 -27.55 -18.51
C ILE A 86 8.51 -27.85 -19.51
N ARG A 87 9.69 -27.27 -19.31
CA ARG A 87 10.90 -27.55 -20.08
C ARG A 87 12.09 -27.74 -19.16
N THR A 88 12.88 -28.75 -19.45
CA THR A 88 14.18 -28.95 -18.81
C THR A 88 15.22 -28.09 -19.52
N MET A 89 16.07 -27.45 -18.73
CA MET A 89 17.13 -26.56 -19.22
C MET A 89 18.40 -26.82 -18.42
N SER A 90 19.55 -26.85 -19.12
CA SER A 90 20.87 -26.93 -18.49
C SER A 90 21.65 -25.65 -18.81
N VAL A 91 22.19 -25.02 -17.79
CA VAL A 91 23.00 -23.81 -17.94
C VAL A 91 24.32 -23.96 -17.18
N PRO A 92 25.39 -23.25 -17.57
CA PRO A 92 26.63 -23.21 -16.81
C PRO A 92 26.38 -22.79 -15.36
N ASN A 93 27.07 -23.41 -14.42
CA ASN A 93 26.96 -23.03 -13.02
C ASN A 93 27.44 -21.60 -12.81
N THR A 94 26.59 -20.79 -12.18
CA THR A 94 26.80 -19.34 -12.06
C THR A 94 26.05 -18.76 -10.87
N SER A 95 26.23 -17.45 -10.62
CA SER A 95 25.49 -16.77 -9.55
C SER A 95 23.99 -16.71 -9.83
N ILE A 96 23.16 -16.69 -8.78
CA ILE A 96 21.68 -16.62 -8.91
C ILE A 96 21.22 -15.47 -9.81
N LYS A 97 21.91 -14.33 -9.78
CA LYS A 97 21.56 -13.17 -10.61
C LYS A 97 21.85 -13.41 -12.08
N GLN A 98 22.99 -14.03 -12.41
CA GLN A 98 23.35 -14.40 -13.78
C GLN A 98 22.47 -15.53 -14.28
N LEU A 99 22.13 -16.50 -13.40
CA LEU A 99 21.20 -17.58 -13.70
C LEU A 99 19.85 -17.04 -14.19
N ALA A 100 19.29 -16.06 -13.46
CA ALA A 100 18.02 -15.43 -13.86
C ALA A 100 18.09 -14.76 -15.25
N GLN A 101 19.22 -14.12 -15.57
CA GLN A 101 19.44 -13.51 -16.89
C GLN A 101 19.60 -14.56 -18.01
N LEU A 102 20.29 -15.67 -17.72
CA LEU A 102 20.43 -16.77 -18.69
C LEU A 102 19.08 -17.44 -18.97
N VAL A 103 18.27 -17.67 -17.94
CA VAL A 103 16.91 -18.20 -18.12
C VAL A 103 16.05 -17.24 -18.93
N GLU A 104 16.12 -15.95 -18.67
CA GLU A 104 15.39 -14.92 -19.42
C GLU A 104 15.76 -14.95 -20.90
N LEU A 105 17.05 -14.95 -21.20
CA LEU A 105 17.55 -15.01 -22.58
C LEU A 105 17.09 -16.30 -23.28
N GLU A 106 17.20 -17.45 -22.62
CA GLU A 106 16.81 -18.74 -23.22
C GLU A 106 15.30 -18.84 -23.46
N VAL A 107 14.47 -18.33 -22.54
CA VAL A 107 13.02 -18.28 -22.72
C VAL A 107 12.63 -17.38 -23.89
N GLU A 108 13.34 -16.26 -24.08
CA GLU A 108 13.05 -15.31 -25.16
C GLU A 108 13.57 -15.76 -26.54
N THR A 109 14.71 -16.46 -26.59
CA THR A 109 15.39 -16.73 -27.85
C THR A 109 15.53 -18.21 -28.21
N GLY A 110 15.74 -19.08 -27.21
CA GLY A 110 16.04 -20.50 -27.41
C GLY A 110 14.83 -21.42 -27.25
N MET A 111 13.95 -21.07 -26.34
CA MET A 111 12.80 -21.89 -25.99
C MET A 111 11.63 -21.60 -26.95
N HIS A 112 11.41 -22.48 -27.93
CA HIS A 112 10.30 -22.34 -28.88
C HIS A 112 8.97 -22.61 -28.20
N LEU A 113 8.41 -21.58 -27.56
CA LEU A 113 7.11 -21.64 -26.92
C LEU A 113 5.99 -21.42 -27.94
N PRO A 114 4.85 -22.14 -27.86
CA PRO A 114 3.73 -22.02 -28.80
C PRO A 114 2.85 -20.79 -28.52
N PHE A 115 3.33 -19.80 -27.76
CA PHE A 115 2.64 -18.57 -27.41
C PHE A 115 3.61 -17.41 -27.26
N GLU A 116 3.10 -16.22 -27.53
CA GLU A 116 3.83 -14.96 -27.36
C GLU A 116 3.72 -14.44 -25.90
N ASN A 117 4.68 -13.58 -25.51
CA ASN A 117 4.70 -12.93 -24.20
C ASN A 117 4.52 -13.90 -23.01
N PRO A 118 5.43 -14.88 -22.82
CA PRO A 118 5.33 -15.82 -21.72
C PRO A 118 5.54 -15.14 -20.37
N VAL A 119 4.78 -15.56 -19.37
CA VAL A 119 5.20 -15.47 -17.96
C VAL A 119 5.87 -16.79 -17.61
N TYR A 120 6.96 -16.72 -16.85
CA TYR A 120 7.72 -17.91 -16.51
C TYR A 120 8.41 -17.77 -15.16
N ASP A 121 8.67 -18.90 -14.56
CA ASP A 121 9.55 -19.07 -13.42
C ASP A 121 10.26 -20.42 -13.50
N TYR A 122 11.22 -20.69 -12.63
CA TYR A 122 12.02 -21.90 -12.71
C TYR A 122 12.37 -22.47 -11.33
N MET A 123 12.56 -23.79 -11.29
CA MET A 123 13.10 -24.52 -10.15
C MET A 123 14.48 -25.09 -10.50
N ILE A 124 15.41 -25.02 -9.54
CA ILE A 124 16.70 -25.69 -9.66
C ILE A 124 16.52 -27.14 -9.18
N THR A 125 16.74 -28.09 -10.06
CA THR A 125 16.61 -29.54 -9.74
C THR A 125 17.91 -30.15 -9.25
N SER A 126 19.04 -29.76 -9.84
CA SER A 126 20.39 -30.12 -9.40
C SER A 126 21.40 -29.07 -9.83
N ALA A 127 22.51 -29.00 -9.13
CA ALA A 127 23.65 -28.19 -9.52
C ALA A 127 24.92 -28.96 -9.19
N ASP A 128 25.85 -29.01 -10.14
CA ASP A 128 27.21 -29.50 -9.97
C ASP A 128 28.24 -28.37 -10.20
N GLU A 129 29.52 -28.69 -10.32
CA GLU A 129 30.56 -27.68 -10.50
C GLU A 129 30.49 -27.00 -11.87
N GLU A 130 29.98 -27.67 -12.90
CA GLU A 130 29.97 -27.19 -14.27
C GLU A 130 28.61 -26.68 -14.70
N GLN A 131 27.53 -27.33 -14.25
CA GLN A 131 26.17 -27.09 -14.77
C GLN A 131 25.12 -27.01 -13.67
N THR A 132 24.09 -26.25 -13.94
CA THR A 132 22.86 -26.19 -13.16
C THR A 132 21.69 -26.67 -14.02
N GLN A 133 20.96 -27.68 -13.53
CA GLN A 133 19.77 -28.21 -14.18
C GLN A 133 18.53 -27.49 -13.64
N LEU A 134 17.68 -27.08 -14.54
CA LEU A 134 16.48 -26.29 -14.24
C LEU A 134 15.24 -26.94 -14.86
N LEU A 135 14.12 -26.78 -14.19
CA LEU A 135 12.79 -26.91 -14.76
C LEU A 135 12.19 -25.51 -14.92
N VAL A 136 11.94 -25.12 -16.15
CA VAL A 136 11.29 -23.85 -16.48
C VAL A 136 9.81 -24.11 -16.72
N PHE A 137 8.98 -23.32 -16.05
CA PHE A 137 7.53 -23.34 -16.16
C PHE A 137 7.09 -22.07 -16.87
N ALA A 138 6.43 -22.21 -18.01
CA ALA A 138 6.00 -21.07 -18.81
C ALA A 138 4.51 -21.15 -19.12
N ALA A 139 3.84 -20.02 -19.05
CA ALA A 139 2.43 -19.87 -19.39
C ALA A 139 2.20 -18.64 -20.26
N PRO A 140 1.13 -18.60 -21.09
CA PRO A 140 0.72 -17.38 -21.76
C PRO A 140 0.40 -16.30 -20.73
N SER A 141 0.94 -15.09 -20.88
CA SER A 141 0.65 -13.96 -19.98
C SER A 141 -0.85 -13.67 -19.90
N GLN A 142 -1.58 -13.87 -21.00
CA GLN A 142 -3.02 -13.64 -21.04
C GLN A 142 -3.77 -14.60 -20.13
N LEU A 143 -3.41 -15.89 -20.12
CA LEU A 143 -4.01 -16.88 -19.21
C LEU A 143 -3.92 -16.42 -17.75
N VAL A 144 -2.73 -16.01 -17.33
CA VAL A 144 -2.52 -15.54 -15.92
C VAL A 144 -3.33 -14.29 -15.65
N LYS A 145 -3.40 -13.34 -16.58
CA LYS A 145 -4.20 -12.12 -16.45
C LYS A 145 -5.69 -12.41 -16.37
N ASP A 146 -6.21 -13.34 -17.18
CA ASP A 146 -7.62 -13.71 -17.17
C ASP A 146 -8.07 -14.21 -15.81
N TYR A 147 -7.24 -14.97 -15.11
CA TYR A 147 -7.50 -15.43 -13.75
C TYR A 147 -7.28 -14.33 -12.67
N MET A 148 -6.35 -13.42 -12.90
CA MET A 148 -6.02 -12.37 -11.93
C MET A 148 -6.99 -11.19 -11.97
N ALA A 149 -7.35 -10.72 -13.16
CA ALA A 149 -8.10 -9.48 -13.35
C ALA A 149 -9.43 -9.45 -12.58
N PRO A 150 -10.30 -10.48 -12.63
CA PRO A 150 -11.56 -10.46 -11.89
C PRO A 150 -11.37 -10.36 -10.36
N LEU A 151 -10.30 -10.96 -9.83
CA LEU A 151 -9.95 -10.89 -8.40
C LEU A 151 -9.44 -9.51 -8.01
N GLN A 152 -8.57 -8.91 -8.84
CA GLN A 152 -8.03 -7.57 -8.61
C GLN A 152 -9.14 -6.52 -8.65
N GLU A 153 -10.07 -6.63 -9.59
CA GLU A 153 -11.24 -5.75 -9.70
C GLU A 153 -12.24 -5.92 -8.56
N ALA A 154 -12.32 -7.13 -7.96
CA ALA A 154 -13.04 -7.37 -6.72
C ALA A 154 -12.33 -6.78 -5.48
N GLY A 155 -11.12 -6.23 -5.66
CA GLY A 155 -10.31 -5.61 -4.59
C GLY A 155 -9.47 -6.61 -3.80
N ILE A 156 -9.27 -7.84 -4.30
CA ILE A 156 -8.39 -8.86 -3.73
C ILE A 156 -6.99 -8.69 -4.32
N ARG A 157 -5.97 -8.62 -3.47
CA ARG A 157 -4.57 -8.45 -3.91
C ARG A 157 -3.93 -9.80 -4.18
N ILE A 158 -3.31 -9.96 -5.34
CA ILE A 158 -2.57 -11.18 -5.68
C ILE A 158 -1.10 -10.98 -5.31
N ALA A 159 -0.61 -11.77 -4.38
CA ALA A 159 0.79 -11.75 -3.92
C ALA A 159 1.68 -12.67 -4.78
N ALA A 160 1.13 -13.80 -5.22
CA ALA A 160 1.81 -14.75 -6.08
C ALA A 160 0.78 -15.53 -6.90
N VAL A 161 1.21 -16.08 -8.02
CA VAL A 161 0.44 -16.99 -8.87
C VAL A 161 1.21 -18.30 -8.99
N GLU A 162 0.62 -19.38 -8.51
CA GLU A 162 1.12 -20.74 -8.63
C GLU A 162 0.20 -21.55 -9.56
N PHE A 163 0.64 -22.70 -9.99
CA PHE A 163 -0.24 -23.63 -10.67
C PHE A 163 -0.61 -24.81 -9.77
N SER A 164 -1.69 -25.48 -10.11
CA SER A 164 -2.32 -26.50 -9.30
C SER A 164 -1.39 -27.62 -8.83
N ALA A 165 -0.46 -28.09 -9.67
CA ALA A 165 0.46 -29.16 -9.27
C ALA A 165 1.35 -28.76 -8.08
N THR A 166 1.91 -27.54 -8.07
CA THR A 166 2.75 -27.07 -6.96
C THR A 166 1.94 -26.80 -5.71
N SER A 167 0.76 -26.19 -5.84
CA SER A 167 -0.15 -25.96 -4.73
C SER A 167 -0.60 -27.29 -4.10
N LEU A 168 -1.06 -28.23 -4.93
CA LEU A 168 -1.52 -29.53 -4.46
C LEU A 168 -0.40 -30.34 -3.80
N ALA A 169 0.80 -30.33 -4.39
CA ALA A 169 1.97 -31.02 -3.81
C ALA A 169 2.27 -30.51 -2.40
N LYS A 170 2.27 -29.19 -2.19
CA LYS A 170 2.46 -28.61 -0.83
C LYS A 170 1.38 -29.07 0.15
N ALA A 171 0.11 -29.11 -0.29
CA ALA A 171 -0.98 -29.57 0.55
C ALA A 171 -0.81 -31.05 0.93
N VAL A 172 -0.45 -31.92 -0.02
CA VAL A 172 -0.22 -33.35 0.20
C VAL A 172 0.96 -33.57 1.13
N VAL A 173 2.09 -32.90 0.90
CA VAL A 173 3.27 -32.96 1.79
C VAL A 173 2.91 -32.54 3.20
N GLN A 174 2.12 -31.48 3.35
CA GLN A 174 1.65 -31.02 4.67
C GLN A 174 0.73 -32.05 5.36
N ALA A 175 -0.15 -32.70 4.60
CA ALA A 175 -1.08 -33.68 5.14
C ALA A 175 -0.41 -35.01 5.51
N GLN A 176 0.58 -35.44 4.74
CA GLN A 176 1.28 -36.73 4.93
C GLN A 176 2.57 -36.63 5.71
N GLY A 177 3.17 -35.44 5.83
CA GLY A 177 4.47 -35.22 6.46
C GLY A 177 5.67 -35.79 5.69
N ALA A 178 5.48 -36.20 4.43
CA ALA A 178 6.51 -36.78 3.58
C ALA A 178 6.57 -36.07 2.21
N GLU A 179 7.77 -35.86 1.70
CA GLU A 179 7.99 -35.31 0.35
C GLU A 179 7.75 -36.38 -0.72
N PHE A 180 7.39 -35.94 -1.94
CA PHE A 180 7.28 -36.82 -3.08
C PHE A 180 8.66 -37.30 -3.55
N GLY A 181 8.70 -38.59 -3.90
CA GLY A 181 9.78 -39.16 -4.71
C GLY A 181 9.43 -39.10 -6.22
N ASN A 182 9.44 -40.28 -6.84
CA ASN A 182 8.96 -40.48 -8.21
C ASN A 182 7.48 -40.93 -8.13
N ALA A 183 6.57 -39.99 -8.18
CA ALA A 183 5.15 -40.21 -7.92
C ALA A 183 4.27 -39.72 -9.07
N MET A 184 3.14 -40.39 -9.25
CA MET A 184 2.02 -39.88 -10.04
C MET A 184 0.96 -39.36 -9.07
N LEU A 185 0.68 -38.05 -9.12
CA LEU A 185 -0.39 -37.42 -8.35
C LEU A 185 -1.62 -37.24 -9.24
N LEU A 186 -2.73 -37.84 -8.83
CA LEU A 186 -4.01 -37.77 -9.49
C LEU A 186 -4.94 -36.83 -8.73
N GLN A 187 -5.53 -35.88 -9.43
CA GLN A 187 -6.45 -34.90 -8.90
C GLN A 187 -7.80 -35.03 -9.58
N LEU A 188 -8.80 -35.50 -8.88
CA LEU A 188 -10.19 -35.52 -9.33
C LEU A 188 -10.88 -34.21 -9.00
N ASN A 189 -11.54 -33.59 -9.96
CA ASN A 189 -12.28 -32.35 -9.77
C ASN A 189 -13.38 -32.20 -10.82
N ALA A 190 -14.64 -32.45 -10.43
CA ALA A 190 -15.82 -32.13 -11.22
C ALA A 190 -15.76 -32.60 -12.69
N GLY A 191 -15.46 -33.87 -12.92
CA GLY A 191 -15.39 -34.44 -14.26
C GLY A 191 -14.05 -34.25 -14.98
N LEU A 192 -13.08 -33.63 -14.34
CA LEU A 192 -11.71 -33.50 -14.79
C LEU A 192 -10.79 -34.37 -13.95
N LEU A 193 -9.84 -35.03 -14.60
CA LEU A 193 -8.71 -35.70 -13.99
C LEU A 193 -7.42 -35.00 -14.40
N ASP A 194 -6.79 -34.33 -13.42
CA ASP A 194 -5.44 -33.81 -13.62
C ASP A 194 -4.42 -34.86 -13.17
N ILE A 195 -3.47 -35.17 -14.05
CA ILE A 195 -2.38 -36.10 -13.86
C ILE A 195 -1.09 -35.30 -13.76
N TYR A 196 -0.37 -35.42 -12.64
CA TYR A 196 0.92 -34.79 -12.42
C TYR A 196 1.97 -35.85 -12.15
N MET A 197 3.08 -35.85 -12.90
CA MET A 197 4.24 -36.69 -12.65
C MET A 197 5.30 -35.92 -11.89
N PHE A 198 5.74 -36.48 -10.78
CA PHE A 198 6.81 -35.93 -9.95
C PHE A 198 8.06 -36.78 -10.08
N ARG A 199 9.21 -36.12 -10.12
CA ARG A 199 10.53 -36.74 -10.05
C ARG A 199 11.40 -36.02 -9.03
N GLY A 200 11.77 -36.71 -7.94
CA GLY A 200 12.50 -36.10 -6.84
C GLY A 200 11.79 -34.89 -6.23
N GLY A 201 10.47 -34.91 -6.17
CA GLY A 201 9.64 -33.83 -5.65
C GLY A 201 9.34 -32.67 -6.60
N TYR A 202 9.81 -32.73 -7.86
CA TYR A 202 9.55 -31.69 -8.85
C TYR A 202 8.48 -32.14 -9.85
N PRO A 203 7.48 -31.33 -10.17
CA PRO A 203 6.49 -31.64 -11.19
C PRO A 203 7.17 -31.55 -12.57
N VAL A 204 7.26 -32.67 -13.28
CA VAL A 204 7.98 -32.77 -14.56
C VAL A 204 7.08 -33.00 -15.76
N PHE A 205 5.83 -33.43 -15.52
CA PHE A 205 4.84 -33.64 -16.57
C PHE A 205 3.44 -33.42 -16.01
N MET A 206 2.55 -32.87 -16.84
CA MET A 206 1.14 -32.59 -16.45
C MET A 206 0.22 -32.86 -17.64
N ARG A 207 -0.96 -33.41 -17.35
CA ARG A 207 -2.03 -33.60 -18.32
C ARG A 207 -3.40 -33.58 -17.66
N THR A 208 -4.35 -32.90 -18.27
CA THR A 208 -5.76 -32.94 -17.89
C THR A 208 -6.55 -33.83 -18.83
N ILE A 209 -7.40 -34.67 -18.30
CA ILE A 209 -8.35 -35.54 -19.02
C ILE A 209 -9.76 -35.12 -18.60
N ASN A 210 -10.62 -34.83 -19.56
CA ASN A 210 -12.04 -34.62 -19.32
C ASN A 210 -12.76 -35.96 -19.54
N PHE A 211 -13.44 -36.46 -18.49
CA PHE A 211 -14.19 -37.72 -18.54
C PHE A 211 -15.71 -37.54 -18.38
N ALA A 212 -16.16 -36.35 -17.99
CA ALA A 212 -17.57 -36.06 -17.78
C ALA A 212 -18.22 -35.35 -18.98
N MET A 213 -17.84 -35.70 -20.20
CA MET A 213 -18.31 -35.02 -21.42
C MET A 213 -19.85 -34.94 -21.57
N ASN A 214 -20.62 -35.81 -20.87
CA ASN A 214 -22.05 -35.89 -21.01
C ASN A 214 -22.84 -35.53 -19.73
N ASN A 215 -22.16 -35.17 -18.66
CA ASN A 215 -22.81 -34.86 -17.40
C ASN A 215 -22.92 -33.35 -17.17
N GLU A 216 -24.10 -32.85 -16.87
CA GLU A 216 -24.29 -31.47 -16.43
C GLU A 216 -23.61 -31.29 -15.05
N ILE A 217 -22.56 -30.43 -15.03
CA ILE A 217 -21.84 -30.11 -13.81
C ILE A 217 -22.63 -29.00 -13.11
N TYR A 218 -23.31 -29.33 -12.03
CA TYR A 218 -24.00 -28.34 -11.20
C TYR A 218 -23.02 -27.75 -10.17
N GLY A 219 -22.80 -26.44 -10.24
CA GLY A 219 -22.04 -25.71 -9.22
C GLY A 219 -22.83 -25.61 -7.92
N GLY A 220 -22.25 -26.08 -6.82
CA GLY A 220 -22.81 -25.95 -5.48
C GLY A 220 -21.80 -26.43 -4.44
N GLU A 221 -21.92 -25.95 -3.21
CA GLU A 221 -21.14 -26.46 -2.08
C GLU A 221 -21.55 -27.94 -1.86
N GLY A 222 -20.57 -28.84 -1.98
CA GLY A 222 -20.83 -30.28 -1.89
C GLY A 222 -21.36 -30.95 -3.16
N SER A 223 -21.40 -30.26 -4.31
CA SER A 223 -21.67 -30.89 -5.62
C SER A 223 -20.48 -31.76 -6.03
N SER A 224 -20.42 -32.98 -5.51
CA SER A 224 -19.57 -34.02 -6.07
C SER A 224 -20.28 -34.56 -7.31
N VAL A 225 -19.63 -34.43 -8.47
CA VAL A 225 -20.01 -35.28 -9.60
C VAL A 225 -19.76 -36.71 -9.12
N GLN A 226 -20.83 -37.52 -8.99
CA GLN A 226 -20.64 -38.90 -8.58
C GLN A 226 -19.96 -39.66 -9.71
N LEU A 227 -18.69 -40.01 -9.47
CA LEU A 227 -17.93 -40.84 -10.40
C LEU A 227 -18.64 -42.21 -10.52
N SER A 228 -19.09 -42.54 -11.72
CA SER A 228 -19.71 -43.82 -11.99
C SER A 228 -18.66 -44.93 -12.21
N ALA A 229 -19.02 -46.17 -11.97
CA ALA A 229 -18.13 -47.30 -12.29
C ALA A 229 -17.70 -47.34 -13.76
N GLN A 230 -18.54 -46.86 -14.67
CA GLN A 230 -18.21 -46.78 -16.09
C GLN A 230 -17.14 -45.70 -16.34
N GLU A 231 -17.26 -44.51 -15.74
CA GLU A 231 -16.27 -43.46 -15.87
C GLU A 231 -14.91 -43.88 -15.28
N VAL A 232 -14.90 -44.58 -14.15
CA VAL A 232 -13.69 -45.16 -13.58
C VAL A 232 -13.05 -46.16 -14.54
N ALA A 233 -13.86 -47.04 -15.15
CA ALA A 233 -13.37 -48.00 -16.14
C ALA A 233 -12.80 -47.31 -17.40
N ASP A 234 -13.32 -46.16 -17.79
CA ASP A 234 -12.82 -45.37 -18.91
C ASP A 234 -11.54 -44.61 -18.59
N ILE A 235 -11.40 -44.12 -17.35
CA ILE A 235 -10.24 -43.34 -16.88
C ILE A 235 -9.02 -44.24 -16.61
N THR A 236 -9.21 -45.43 -16.07
CA THR A 236 -8.13 -46.32 -15.65
C THR A 236 -7.14 -46.69 -16.78
N PRO A 237 -7.60 -47.04 -18.02
CA PRO A 237 -6.72 -47.24 -19.15
C PRO A 237 -5.93 -46.00 -19.56
N GLU A 238 -6.51 -44.80 -19.41
CA GLU A 238 -5.83 -43.54 -19.70
C GLU A 238 -4.71 -43.26 -18.68
N ILE A 239 -4.94 -43.52 -17.38
CA ILE A 239 -3.92 -43.43 -16.35
C ILE A 239 -2.76 -44.40 -16.68
N SER A 240 -3.07 -45.68 -17.02
CA SER A 240 -2.07 -46.67 -17.42
C SER A 240 -1.28 -46.22 -18.66
N ARG A 241 -1.97 -45.62 -19.64
CA ARG A 241 -1.33 -45.13 -20.86
C ARG A 241 -0.40 -43.96 -20.54
N MET A 242 -0.79 -43.03 -19.66
CA MET A 242 0.06 -41.91 -19.25
C MET A 242 1.28 -42.38 -18.46
N LEU A 243 1.10 -43.36 -17.58
CA LEU A 243 2.18 -43.96 -16.82
C LEU A 243 3.21 -44.63 -17.78
N ASN A 244 2.75 -45.47 -18.70
CA ASN A 244 3.58 -46.12 -19.68
C ASN A 244 4.28 -45.12 -20.62
N PHE A 245 3.55 -44.10 -21.09
CA PHE A 245 4.11 -43.04 -21.91
C PHE A 245 5.23 -42.30 -21.18
N TYR A 246 5.02 -41.93 -19.93
CA TYR A 246 6.03 -41.24 -19.13
C TYR A 246 7.26 -42.10 -18.88
N GLN A 247 7.08 -43.37 -18.48
CA GLN A 247 8.19 -44.24 -18.11
C GLN A 247 8.98 -44.70 -19.36
N TYR A 248 8.31 -45.10 -20.42
CA TYR A 248 8.97 -45.77 -21.56
C TYR A 248 9.16 -44.84 -22.77
N SER A 249 8.20 -43.97 -23.08
CA SER A 249 8.33 -43.11 -24.29
C SER A 249 9.15 -41.85 -24.03
N LEU A 250 9.10 -41.29 -22.82
CA LEU A 250 9.87 -40.09 -22.46
C LEU A 250 11.22 -40.41 -21.81
N HIS A 251 11.37 -41.58 -21.16
CA HIS A 251 12.52 -41.89 -20.32
C HIS A 251 13.14 -43.26 -20.57
N ASP A 252 12.76 -43.96 -21.65
CA ASP A 252 13.31 -45.27 -22.06
C ASP A 252 13.35 -46.30 -20.90
N GLY A 253 12.39 -46.27 -20.00
CA GLY A 253 12.33 -47.13 -18.80
C GLY A 253 13.34 -46.76 -17.69
N SER A 254 14.14 -45.71 -17.84
CA SER A 254 15.12 -45.30 -16.85
C SER A 254 14.51 -44.67 -15.59
N VAL A 255 13.27 -44.16 -15.70
CA VAL A 255 12.52 -43.55 -14.58
C VAL A 255 11.31 -44.43 -14.28
N ARG A 256 11.23 -44.92 -13.05
CA ARG A 256 10.08 -45.67 -12.55
C ARG A 256 9.25 -44.81 -11.60
N ILE A 257 7.95 -44.77 -11.79
CA ILE A 257 7.02 -44.24 -10.79
C ILE A 257 6.85 -45.29 -9.70
N GLU A 258 6.98 -44.89 -8.46
CA GLU A 258 6.98 -45.76 -7.29
C GLU A 258 5.59 -45.80 -6.63
N GLU A 259 4.87 -44.67 -6.69
CA GLU A 259 3.58 -44.52 -6.04
C GLU A 259 2.58 -43.72 -6.91
N ILE A 260 1.30 -43.99 -6.69
CA ILE A 260 0.17 -43.19 -7.19
C ILE A 260 -0.56 -42.59 -5.98
N VAL A 261 -0.64 -41.27 -5.94
CA VAL A 261 -1.33 -40.52 -4.88
C VAL A 261 -2.62 -39.97 -5.46
N VAL A 262 -3.76 -40.33 -4.88
CA VAL A 262 -5.08 -39.91 -5.34
C VAL A 262 -5.68 -38.86 -4.41
N THR A 263 -6.13 -37.75 -5.01
CA THR A 263 -6.79 -36.63 -4.33
C THR A 263 -8.12 -36.30 -5.01
N GLY A 264 -9.05 -35.74 -4.27
CA GLY A 264 -10.38 -35.42 -4.77
C GLY A 264 -11.40 -35.45 -3.64
N SER A 265 -12.69 -35.39 -3.94
CA SER A 265 -13.73 -35.63 -2.95
C SER A 265 -13.64 -37.09 -2.45
N HIS A 266 -14.13 -37.34 -1.23
CA HIS A 266 -14.01 -38.67 -0.60
C HIS A 266 -14.64 -39.76 -1.45
N GLN A 267 -15.82 -39.54 -2.02
CA GLN A 267 -16.53 -40.53 -2.82
C GLN A 267 -15.84 -40.85 -4.14
N GLU A 268 -15.35 -39.82 -4.86
CA GLU A 268 -14.64 -39.99 -6.13
C GLU A 268 -13.31 -40.72 -5.92
N ARG A 269 -12.55 -40.41 -4.87
CA ARG A 269 -11.27 -41.05 -4.55
C ARG A 269 -11.43 -42.53 -4.29
N ALA A 270 -12.38 -42.88 -3.42
CA ALA A 270 -12.53 -44.26 -2.97
C ALA A 270 -12.78 -45.23 -4.11
N LEU A 271 -13.64 -44.86 -5.07
CA LEU A 271 -13.92 -45.67 -6.26
C LEU A 271 -12.70 -45.81 -7.17
N LEU A 272 -12.01 -44.71 -7.45
CA LEU A 272 -10.80 -44.76 -8.30
C LEU A 272 -9.68 -45.54 -7.65
N VAL A 273 -9.43 -45.35 -6.34
CA VAL A 273 -8.40 -46.09 -5.60
C VAL A 273 -8.66 -47.59 -5.63
N ALA A 274 -9.91 -48.02 -5.39
CA ALA A 274 -10.27 -49.44 -5.44
C ALA A 274 -9.98 -50.07 -6.80
N GLU A 275 -10.34 -49.38 -7.89
CA GLU A 275 -10.07 -49.86 -9.26
C GLU A 275 -8.57 -49.87 -9.60
N LEU A 276 -7.83 -48.80 -9.22
CA LEU A 276 -6.40 -48.74 -9.46
C LEU A 276 -5.64 -49.84 -8.69
N GLN A 277 -6.03 -50.12 -7.44
CA GLN A 277 -5.46 -51.22 -6.65
C GLN A 277 -5.69 -52.58 -7.29
N GLN A 278 -6.84 -52.76 -7.95
CA GLN A 278 -7.13 -53.99 -8.65
C GLN A 278 -6.34 -54.11 -9.98
N SER A 279 -6.21 -53.02 -10.72
CA SER A 279 -5.64 -53.00 -12.07
C SER A 279 -4.12 -52.76 -12.08
N MET A 280 -3.54 -52.12 -11.06
CA MET A 280 -2.13 -51.73 -10.98
C MET A 280 -1.49 -52.16 -9.65
N GLY A 281 -1.77 -53.36 -9.19
CA GLY A 281 -1.32 -53.89 -7.89
C GLY A 281 0.20 -53.92 -7.64
N ASP A 282 1.02 -53.66 -8.64
CA ASP A 282 2.49 -53.55 -8.54
C ASP A 282 2.95 -52.19 -8.03
N LEU A 283 2.07 -51.20 -7.93
CA LEU A 283 2.35 -49.85 -7.47
C LEU A 283 1.71 -49.57 -6.11
N GLU A 284 2.38 -48.76 -5.31
CA GLU A 284 1.78 -48.25 -4.07
C GLU A 284 0.70 -47.19 -4.43
N ILE A 285 -0.55 -47.48 -4.10
CA ILE A 285 -1.66 -46.58 -4.37
C ILE A 285 -2.19 -46.06 -3.04
N ARG A 286 -2.08 -44.75 -2.85
CA ARG A 286 -2.50 -44.06 -1.63
C ARG A 286 -3.54 -43.00 -1.93
N GLU A 287 -4.51 -42.87 -1.05
CA GLU A 287 -5.40 -41.70 -1.03
C GLU A 287 -4.92 -40.69 0.01
N VAL A 288 -5.16 -39.42 -0.25
CA VAL A 288 -4.88 -38.34 0.70
C VAL A 288 -6.18 -37.72 1.17
N ASP A 289 -6.33 -37.70 2.48
CA ASP A 289 -7.43 -37.02 3.14
C ASP A 289 -6.91 -35.79 3.88
N PHE A 290 -7.43 -34.62 3.56
CA PHE A 290 -7.03 -33.34 4.12
C PHE A 290 -7.88 -33.02 5.37
N GLN A 291 -7.90 -33.91 6.34
CA GLN A 291 -8.58 -33.68 7.62
C GLN A 291 -7.64 -33.00 8.62
N GLN A 292 -8.21 -32.18 9.48
CA GLN A 292 -7.51 -31.64 10.64
C GLN A 292 -7.80 -32.57 11.83
N GLU A 293 -6.78 -32.91 12.63
CA GLU A 293 -6.83 -33.94 13.68
C GLU A 293 -8.00 -33.83 14.67
N ASP A 294 -8.63 -32.65 14.82
CA ASP A 294 -9.70 -32.40 15.79
C ASP A 294 -11.07 -32.10 15.17
N THR A 295 -11.22 -32.12 13.84
CA THR A 295 -12.50 -31.80 13.18
C THR A 295 -12.80 -32.82 12.10
N VAL A 296 -13.98 -33.46 12.20
CA VAL A 296 -14.55 -34.30 11.14
C VAL A 296 -15.04 -33.41 9.98
N ASP A 297 -14.16 -32.57 9.43
CA ASP A 297 -14.49 -31.66 8.36
C ASP A 297 -14.00 -32.25 7.02
N SER A 298 -14.78 -33.18 6.47
CA SER A 298 -14.52 -33.79 5.15
C SER A 298 -14.50 -32.76 4.01
N GLU A 299 -15.00 -31.55 4.27
CA GLU A 299 -15.03 -30.45 3.30
C GLU A 299 -13.63 -29.88 2.97
N LEU A 300 -12.60 -30.09 3.81
CA LEU A 300 -11.24 -29.62 3.49
C LEU A 300 -10.66 -30.27 2.23
N ASN A 301 -11.14 -31.45 1.86
CA ASN A 301 -10.76 -32.08 0.60
C ASN A 301 -11.09 -31.20 -0.62
N ASP A 302 -12.18 -30.45 -0.57
CA ASP A 302 -12.59 -29.55 -1.64
C ASP A 302 -11.69 -28.30 -1.68
N TYR A 303 -11.11 -27.89 -0.55
CA TYR A 303 -10.25 -26.70 -0.43
C TYR A 303 -8.75 -27.00 -0.63
N ARG A 304 -8.36 -28.23 -0.96
CA ARG A 304 -6.95 -28.68 -1.04
C ARG A 304 -6.04 -27.79 -1.85
N MET A 305 -6.53 -27.23 -2.98
CA MET A 305 -5.78 -26.31 -3.83
C MET A 305 -5.54 -24.97 -3.13
N ALA A 306 -6.58 -24.39 -2.54
CA ALA A 306 -6.49 -23.15 -1.79
C ALA A 306 -5.63 -23.32 -0.52
N VAL A 307 -5.70 -24.48 0.15
CA VAL A 307 -4.81 -24.83 1.28
C VAL A 307 -3.37 -24.85 0.81
N GLY A 308 -3.07 -25.56 -0.26
CA GLY A 308 -1.73 -25.61 -0.82
C GLY A 308 -1.19 -24.24 -1.26
N ALA A 309 -2.01 -23.42 -1.88
CA ALA A 309 -1.66 -22.06 -2.25
C ALA A 309 -1.38 -21.18 -1.01
N ALA A 310 -2.08 -21.41 0.11
CA ALA A 310 -1.83 -20.70 1.36
C ALA A 310 -0.54 -21.12 2.07
N LEU A 311 -0.04 -22.33 1.81
CA LEU A 311 1.20 -22.83 2.38
C LEU A 311 2.41 -22.17 1.73
N THR A 312 3.30 -21.60 2.53
CA THR A 312 4.60 -21.12 2.05
C THR A 312 5.61 -22.26 2.06
N SER A 313 6.25 -22.52 0.93
CA SER A 313 7.42 -23.37 0.88
C SER A 313 8.63 -22.58 1.38
N GLU A 314 9.33 -23.09 2.37
CA GLU A 314 10.63 -22.54 2.82
C GLU A 314 11.74 -22.90 1.81
N ASP A 315 11.51 -23.92 1.00
CA ASP A 315 12.43 -24.40 -0.04
C ASP A 315 12.14 -23.71 -1.38
N ARG A 316 13.17 -23.66 -2.25
CA ARG A 316 13.12 -23.09 -3.62
C ARG A 316 12.20 -23.87 -4.58
N LYS A 317 11.25 -24.66 -4.07
CA LYS A 317 10.27 -25.46 -4.81
C LYS A 317 8.96 -24.72 -5.07
N SER A 318 8.87 -23.42 -4.76
CA SER A 318 7.70 -22.60 -5.11
C SER A 318 7.90 -21.89 -6.43
N ILE A 319 6.87 -21.85 -7.27
CA ILE A 319 6.81 -21.14 -8.54
C ILE A 319 5.90 -19.93 -8.40
N ASN A 320 6.31 -18.81 -9.01
CA ASN A 320 5.49 -17.62 -9.06
C ASN A 320 5.38 -17.09 -10.49
N LEU A 321 4.26 -17.34 -11.12
CA LEU A 321 3.93 -16.88 -12.48
C LEU A 321 3.34 -15.46 -12.50
N LEU A 322 3.45 -14.70 -11.42
CA LEU A 322 3.02 -13.30 -11.39
C LEU A 322 3.87 -12.49 -12.39
N PRO A 323 3.26 -11.73 -13.33
CA PRO A 323 4.02 -10.91 -14.27
C PRO A 323 5.00 -9.97 -13.56
N ARG A 324 6.28 -10.00 -13.95
CA ARG A 324 7.38 -9.28 -13.26
C ARG A 324 7.11 -7.78 -13.07
N ARG A 325 6.37 -7.13 -13.99
CA ARG A 325 5.98 -5.71 -13.86
C ARG A 325 5.05 -5.47 -12.68
N GLU A 326 4.14 -6.40 -12.40
CA GLU A 326 3.21 -6.31 -11.27
C GLU A 326 3.87 -6.66 -9.94
N ALA A 327 4.76 -7.66 -9.94
CA ALA A 327 5.56 -8.01 -8.78
C ALA A 327 6.44 -6.84 -8.30
N GLN A 328 7.08 -6.09 -9.24
CA GLN A 328 7.88 -4.91 -8.92
C GLN A 328 7.05 -3.73 -8.39
N GLN A 329 5.78 -3.59 -8.81
CA GLN A 329 4.90 -2.53 -8.30
C GLN A 329 4.51 -2.77 -6.85
N THR A 330 4.25 -4.01 -6.46
CA THR A 330 3.91 -4.35 -5.07
C THR A 330 5.08 -4.15 -4.12
N GLU A 331 6.30 -4.49 -4.53
CA GLU A 331 7.50 -4.23 -3.73
C GLU A 331 7.81 -2.74 -3.56
N LYS A 332 7.77 -1.96 -4.64
CA LYS A 332 8.01 -0.50 -4.59
C LYS A 332 6.96 0.23 -3.76
N PHE A 333 5.69 -0.20 -3.84
CA PHE A 333 4.61 0.39 -3.04
C PHE A 333 4.79 0.11 -1.55
N SER A 334 5.24 -1.08 -1.18
CA SER A 334 5.55 -1.45 0.21
C SER A 334 6.67 -0.58 0.80
N TRP A 335 7.75 -0.35 0.04
CA TRP A 335 8.86 0.52 0.45
C TRP A 335 8.46 1.99 0.59
N LEU A 336 7.59 2.49 -0.30
CA LEU A 336 7.03 3.85 -0.21
C LEU A 336 6.17 4.03 1.05
N VAL A 337 5.33 3.05 1.38
CA VAL A 337 4.51 3.10 2.60
C VAL A 337 5.39 3.06 3.85
N ILE A 338 6.41 2.19 3.89
CA ILE A 338 7.37 2.14 5.00
C ILE A 338 8.15 3.46 5.11
N GLY A 339 8.58 4.04 3.99
CA GLY A 339 9.26 5.34 3.95
C GLY A 339 8.37 6.48 4.48
N MET A 340 7.11 6.55 4.04
CA MET A 340 6.15 7.56 4.52
C MET A 340 5.85 7.41 6.01
N THR A 341 5.68 6.19 6.50
CA THR A 341 5.45 5.96 7.95
C THR A 341 6.66 6.33 8.78
N ALA A 342 7.89 6.05 8.32
CA ALA A 342 9.12 6.46 8.98
C ALA A 342 9.25 7.98 9.05
N VAL A 343 8.97 8.70 7.96
CA VAL A 343 8.94 10.17 7.93
C VAL A 343 7.89 10.73 8.89
N TRP A 344 6.70 10.12 8.94
CA TRP A 344 5.63 10.55 9.84
C TRP A 344 6.01 10.38 11.32
N VAL A 345 6.63 9.25 11.66
CA VAL A 345 7.14 8.98 13.02
C VAL A 345 8.24 9.98 13.39
N LEU A 346 9.13 10.33 12.46
CA LEU A 346 10.21 11.29 12.67
C LEU A 346 9.66 12.71 12.89
N LEU A 347 8.66 13.14 12.13
CA LEU A 347 7.98 14.43 12.32
C LEU A 347 7.24 14.48 13.67
N MET A 348 6.62 13.38 14.08
CA MET A 348 5.96 13.29 15.39
C MET A 348 6.96 13.38 16.54
N ALA A 349 8.11 12.70 16.40
CA ALA A 349 9.20 12.78 17.39
C ALA A 349 9.80 14.20 17.50
N LEU A 350 10.02 14.89 16.36
CA LEU A 350 10.46 16.28 16.32
C LEU A 350 9.44 17.23 16.95
N SER A 351 8.15 17.01 16.71
CA SER A 351 7.08 17.82 17.31
C SER A 351 7.02 17.65 18.83
N ILE A 352 7.15 16.41 19.32
CA ILE A 352 7.21 16.13 20.77
C ILE A 352 8.47 16.74 21.39
N PHE A 353 9.61 16.59 20.73
CA PHE A 353 10.86 17.21 21.19
C PHE A 353 10.76 18.74 21.27
N GLY A 354 10.20 19.38 20.22
CA GLY A 354 9.94 20.81 20.20
C GLY A 354 8.99 21.25 21.32
N TRP A 355 7.93 20.47 21.59
CA TRP A 355 6.98 20.77 22.67
C TRP A 355 7.60 20.66 24.07
N VAL A 356 8.43 19.63 24.30
CA VAL A 356 9.15 19.43 25.57
C VAL A 356 10.17 20.54 25.79
N SER A 357 10.94 20.91 24.75
CA SER A 357 11.92 22.02 24.80
C SER A 357 11.24 23.37 25.05
N TYR A 358 10.07 23.59 24.42
CA TYR A 358 9.28 24.82 24.60
C TYR A 358 8.74 24.94 26.01
N LYS A 359 8.28 23.85 26.64
CA LYS A 359 7.87 23.85 28.06
C LYS A 359 9.02 24.17 29.01
N GLY A 360 10.24 23.73 28.71
CA GLY A 360 11.42 24.07 29.51
C GLY A 360 11.73 25.56 29.48
N THR A 361 11.64 26.20 28.33
CA THR A 361 11.86 27.67 28.18
C THR A 361 10.77 28.50 28.84
N ILE A 362 9.51 28.05 28.85
CA ILE A 362 8.43 28.74 29.54
C ILE A 362 8.65 28.74 31.07
N ALA A 363 9.05 27.60 31.63
CA ALA A 363 9.32 27.49 33.06
C ALA A 363 10.48 28.41 33.52
N GLU A 364 11.55 28.53 32.70
CA GLU A 364 12.64 29.49 32.98
C GLU A 364 12.17 30.95 32.90
N GLN A 365 11.32 31.29 31.93
CA GLN A 365 10.76 32.63 31.79
C GLN A 365 9.80 32.99 32.94
N GLU A 366 8.98 32.06 33.43
CA GLU A 366 8.15 32.28 34.59
C GLU A 366 8.96 32.59 35.85
N VAL A 367 10.06 31.87 36.07
CA VAL A 367 10.99 32.14 37.18
C VAL A 367 11.62 33.53 37.06
N GLN A 368 12.03 33.95 35.86
CA GLN A 368 12.58 35.30 35.62
C GLN A 368 11.53 36.40 35.82
N ILE A 369 10.30 36.17 35.36
CA ILE A 369 9.20 37.12 35.58
C ILE A 369 8.90 37.26 37.09
N GLN A 370 8.93 36.18 37.84
CA GLN A 370 8.73 36.18 39.27
C GLN A 370 9.84 36.94 40.02
N GLN A 371 11.12 36.73 39.65
CA GLN A 371 12.26 37.47 40.19
C GLN A 371 12.21 38.96 39.86
N LEU A 372 11.79 39.31 38.64
CA LEU A 372 11.61 40.72 38.25
C LEU A 372 10.45 41.39 39.02
N SER A 373 9.38 40.66 39.29
CA SER A 373 8.23 41.12 40.10
C SER A 373 8.62 41.36 41.55
N ASP A 374 9.40 40.45 42.13
CA ASP A 374 9.87 40.58 43.52
C ASP A 374 10.87 41.75 43.68
N ASN A 375 11.77 41.91 42.68
CA ASN A 375 12.69 43.07 42.66
C ASN A 375 11.97 44.40 42.48
N ASN A 376 10.90 44.46 41.66
CA ASN A 376 10.06 45.64 41.52
C ASN A 376 9.32 45.98 42.83
N THR A 377 8.85 44.96 43.53
CA THR A 377 8.15 45.17 44.84
C THR A 377 9.12 45.70 45.90
N LEU A 378 10.35 45.15 45.92
CA LEU A 378 11.41 45.68 46.81
C LEU A 378 11.83 47.09 46.44
N ALA A 379 11.94 47.43 45.17
CA ALA A 379 12.25 48.77 44.70
C ALA A 379 11.14 49.78 45.04
N GLN A 380 9.87 49.40 44.92
CA GLN A 380 8.71 50.20 45.33
C GLN A 380 8.67 50.41 46.82
N LEU A 381 9.00 49.41 47.64
CA LEU A 381 9.12 49.54 49.10
C LEU A 381 10.27 50.47 49.49
N GLN A 382 11.36 50.48 48.79
CA GLN A 382 12.48 51.40 48.96
C GLN A 382 12.12 52.83 48.54
N LEU A 383 11.43 53.01 47.40
CA LEU A 383 10.91 54.31 46.95
C LEU A 383 9.87 54.90 47.95
N ASN A 384 8.97 54.10 48.49
CA ASN A 384 8.01 54.51 49.47
C ASN A 384 8.66 54.88 50.84
N LYS A 385 9.83 54.29 51.15
CA LYS A 385 10.65 54.69 52.29
C LYS A 385 11.41 55.99 52.08
N LEU A 386 11.79 56.34 50.84
CA LEU A 386 12.47 57.57 50.48
C LEU A 386 11.53 58.78 50.28
N ASN A 387 10.28 58.51 49.85
CA ASN A 387 9.25 59.55 49.59
C ASN A 387 8.33 59.88 50.81
N GLY A 388 8.83 59.77 52.00
CA GLY A 388 8.19 60.36 53.19
C GLY A 388 8.25 61.88 53.15
N GLY A 389 7.60 62.53 52.19
CA GLY A 389 7.45 63.98 52.13
C GLY A 389 7.18 64.51 50.72
N GLY A 390 5.91 64.76 50.38
CA GLY A 390 5.52 65.76 49.39
C GLY A 390 4.82 65.21 48.16
N GLY A 391 3.53 65.37 48.04
CA GLY A 391 2.81 65.60 46.78
C GLY A 391 2.45 64.38 45.96
N ALA A 392 1.40 63.64 46.33
CA ALA A 392 0.82 62.56 45.49
C ALA A 392 0.11 63.17 44.28
N VAL A 393 0.61 62.86 43.07
CA VAL A 393 -0.18 62.93 41.83
C VAL A 393 -1.11 61.72 41.86
N GLY A 394 -2.43 61.99 42.05
CA GLY A 394 -3.41 60.91 42.20
C GLY A 394 -3.54 59.99 40.99
N PRO A 395 -4.01 58.73 41.21
CA PRO A 395 -4.13 57.72 40.14
C PRO A 395 -5.03 58.17 38.99
N GLN A 396 -5.90 59.16 39.20
CA GLN A 396 -6.78 59.70 38.16
C GLN A 396 -6.04 60.51 37.09
N ALA A 397 -5.01 61.27 37.42
CA ALA A 397 -4.22 62.06 36.46
C ALA A 397 -3.39 61.15 35.54
N VAL A 398 -2.93 59.94 36.00
CA VAL A 398 -2.26 58.92 35.19
C VAL A 398 -3.25 58.22 34.28
N MET A 399 -4.47 57.99 34.75
CA MET A 399 -5.53 57.34 33.97
C MET A 399 -6.00 58.25 32.82
N ASP A 400 -6.15 59.56 33.07
CA ASP A 400 -6.53 60.54 32.06
C ASP A 400 -5.41 60.73 30.99
N ALA A 401 -4.15 60.67 31.38
CA ALA A 401 -3.02 60.71 30.44
C ALA A 401 -2.98 59.46 29.55
N VAL A 402 -3.30 58.28 30.07
CA VAL A 402 -3.37 57.01 29.29
C VAL A 402 -4.61 56.97 28.39
N MET A 403 -5.74 57.53 28.82
CA MET A 403 -6.95 57.58 27.99
C MET A 403 -6.85 58.55 26.81
N ASN A 404 -6.11 59.65 26.97
CA ASN A 404 -5.87 60.61 25.88
C ASN A 404 -4.91 60.10 24.80
N TYR A 405 -4.20 58.98 25.02
CA TYR A 405 -3.32 58.33 24.06
C TYR A 405 -3.97 57.16 23.26
N ARG A 406 -5.26 56.91 23.44
CA ARG A 406 -5.96 55.89 22.65
C ARG A 406 -6.25 56.39 21.25
N LEU A 407 -5.43 55.97 20.31
CA LEU A 407 -5.78 56.08 18.89
C LEU A 407 -7.02 55.19 18.63
N ASP A 408 -8.08 55.77 18.09
CA ASP A 408 -9.25 55.00 17.65
C ASP A 408 -8.89 54.23 16.37
N ALA A 409 -8.46 53.00 16.55
CA ALA A 409 -7.98 52.14 15.44
C ALA A 409 -9.07 51.90 14.37
N VAL A 410 -10.36 51.94 14.78
CA VAL A 410 -11.48 51.75 13.86
C VAL A 410 -11.61 52.93 12.93
N SER A 411 -11.57 54.17 13.49
CA SER A 411 -11.62 55.41 12.71
C SER A 411 -10.43 55.55 11.75
N VAL A 412 -9.23 55.16 12.16
CA VAL A 412 -8.02 55.18 11.29
C VAL A 412 -8.15 54.19 10.13
N LEU A 413 -8.61 52.95 10.41
CA LEU A 413 -8.82 51.92 9.37
C LEU A 413 -9.90 52.35 8.37
N ASP A 414 -10.98 52.95 8.81
CA ASP A 414 -12.05 53.46 7.95
C ASP A 414 -11.53 54.58 7.05
N GLN A 415 -10.79 55.55 7.57
CA GLN A 415 -10.21 56.61 6.75
C GLN A 415 -9.20 56.11 5.71
N LEU A 416 -8.36 55.13 6.08
CA LEU A 416 -7.42 54.46 5.14
C LEU A 416 -8.16 53.71 4.03
N SER A 417 -9.31 53.08 4.36
CA SER A 417 -10.12 52.34 3.41
C SER A 417 -10.89 53.25 2.44
N ILE A 418 -11.42 54.37 2.91
CA ILE A 418 -12.18 55.34 2.10
C ILE A 418 -11.25 56.08 1.15
N ALA A 419 -10.04 56.39 1.54
CA ALA A 419 -9.09 57.14 0.74
C ALA A 419 -8.49 56.39 -0.44
N LYS A 420 -8.61 55.06 -0.48
CA LYS A 420 -8.03 54.22 -1.56
C LYS A 420 -8.63 54.55 -2.93
N PRO A 421 -7.83 54.64 -4.01
CA PRO A 421 -8.34 54.86 -5.35
C PRO A 421 -9.09 53.63 -5.87
N ASN A 422 -10.18 53.80 -6.61
CA ASN A 422 -10.88 52.72 -7.30
C ASN A 422 -10.22 52.44 -8.67
N PRO A 423 -9.99 51.17 -9.06
CA PRO A 423 -10.20 49.91 -8.35
C PRO A 423 -8.89 49.40 -7.67
N SER A 424 -8.65 49.74 -6.41
CA SER A 424 -7.48 49.30 -5.66
C SER A 424 -7.92 48.56 -4.39
N ALA A 425 -7.07 47.65 -3.90
CA ALA A 425 -7.31 46.89 -2.68
C ALA A 425 -6.14 47.02 -1.69
N ILE A 426 -6.45 47.15 -0.42
CA ILE A 426 -5.45 47.09 0.65
C ILE A 426 -5.21 45.60 0.94
N ALA A 427 -3.99 45.14 0.70
CA ALA A 427 -3.62 43.72 0.87
C ALA A 427 -3.14 43.41 2.29
N LYS A 428 -2.53 44.36 2.96
CA LYS A 428 -1.97 44.16 4.31
C LYS A 428 -1.88 45.46 5.06
N ILE A 429 -2.23 45.40 6.35
CA ILE A 429 -1.99 46.49 7.31
C ILE A 429 -1.36 45.86 8.55
N ASN A 430 -0.22 46.45 8.98
CA ASN A 430 0.45 46.11 10.23
C ASN A 430 0.64 47.36 11.05
N TYR A 431 0.24 47.33 12.30
CA TYR A 431 0.54 48.38 13.31
C TYR A 431 1.70 47.91 14.19
N THR A 432 2.73 48.74 14.32
CA THR A 432 3.90 48.45 15.15
C THR A 432 3.90 49.40 16.37
N ARG A 433 4.36 48.92 17.53
CA ARG A 433 4.40 49.65 18.80
C ARG A 433 5.19 50.99 18.79
N SER A 434 5.86 51.29 17.69
CA SER A 434 6.62 52.53 17.47
C SER A 434 5.84 53.61 16.73
N ASP A 435 4.49 53.65 16.89
CA ASP A 435 3.57 54.60 16.24
C ASP A 435 3.68 54.66 14.73
N THR A 436 3.94 53.53 14.11
CA THR A 436 4.01 53.38 12.66
C THR A 436 3.00 52.35 12.13
N ILE A 437 2.32 52.71 11.03
CA ILE A 437 1.44 51.80 10.27
C ILE A 437 2.14 51.43 8.96
N GLN A 438 2.33 50.16 8.75
CA GLN A 438 2.77 49.63 7.44
C GLN A 438 1.58 49.14 6.66
N LEU A 439 1.36 49.70 5.45
CA LEU A 439 0.25 49.40 4.58
C LEU A 439 0.71 48.97 3.20
N THR A 440 0.14 47.91 2.66
CA THR A 440 0.39 47.43 1.29
C THR A 440 -0.88 47.57 0.45
N LEU A 441 -0.80 48.40 -0.61
CA LEU A 441 -1.87 48.64 -1.58
C LEU A 441 -1.57 47.87 -2.89
N VAL A 442 -2.58 47.21 -3.44
CA VAL A 442 -2.55 46.64 -4.79
C VAL A 442 -3.43 47.47 -5.71
N THR A 443 -2.84 48.02 -6.77
CA THR A 443 -3.50 48.93 -7.72
C THR A 443 -3.18 48.54 -9.16
N PRO A 444 -4.09 48.73 -10.11
CA PRO A 444 -3.83 48.43 -11.52
C PRO A 444 -2.86 49.40 -12.20
N THR A 445 -2.66 50.62 -11.67
CA THR A 445 -1.81 51.64 -12.27
C THR A 445 -0.82 52.26 -11.28
N MET A 446 0.36 52.65 -11.77
CA MET A 446 1.36 53.35 -10.96
C MET A 446 0.83 54.73 -10.49
N ALA A 447 0.03 55.40 -11.32
CA ALA A 447 -0.61 56.67 -10.96
C ALA A 447 -1.57 56.52 -9.77
N GLY A 448 -2.25 55.35 -9.61
CA GLY A 448 -3.09 55.04 -8.47
C GLY A 448 -2.27 54.92 -7.16
N ALA A 449 -1.08 54.33 -7.21
CA ALA A 449 -0.20 54.29 -6.06
C ALA A 449 0.28 55.70 -5.65
N SER A 450 0.69 56.51 -6.60
CA SER A 450 1.12 57.89 -6.32
C SER A 450 -0.02 58.77 -5.80
N ALA A 451 -1.23 58.66 -6.34
CA ALA A 451 -2.42 59.38 -5.85
C ALA A 451 -2.79 58.99 -4.42
N TYR A 452 -2.62 57.71 -4.05
CA TYR A 452 -2.86 57.25 -2.70
C TYR A 452 -1.83 57.79 -1.68
N LEU A 453 -0.55 57.90 -2.08
CA LEU A 453 0.51 58.52 -1.30
C LEU A 453 0.14 59.94 -0.89
N VAL A 454 -0.32 60.76 -1.85
CA VAL A 454 -0.72 62.15 -1.58
C VAL A 454 -1.86 62.19 -0.57
N LYS A 455 -2.88 61.36 -0.72
CA LYS A 455 -4.00 61.29 0.21
C LYS A 455 -3.57 60.81 1.60
N LEU A 456 -2.62 59.90 1.70
CA LEU A 456 -2.07 59.43 2.99
C LEU A 456 -1.31 60.56 3.74
N GLN A 457 -0.65 61.45 2.99
CA GLN A 457 0.07 62.63 3.54
C GLN A 457 -0.90 63.72 4.05
N GLU A 458 -2.09 63.81 3.47
CA GLU A 458 -3.12 64.79 3.87
C GLU A 458 -3.97 64.35 5.08
N MET A 459 -3.81 63.10 5.54
CA MET A 459 -4.62 62.62 6.67
C MET A 459 -4.27 63.29 8.00
N PRO A 460 -5.27 63.58 8.83
CA PRO A 460 -5.06 64.37 10.07
C PRO A 460 -4.18 63.70 11.10
N PHE A 461 -4.08 62.35 11.10
CA PHE A 461 -3.28 61.55 11.99
C PHE A 461 -1.86 61.25 11.46
N THR A 462 -1.55 61.66 10.27
CA THR A 462 -0.26 61.35 9.62
C THR A 462 0.74 62.50 9.86
N ASP A 463 1.94 62.12 10.35
CA ASP A 463 3.10 63.01 10.42
C ASP A 463 3.97 62.90 9.15
N ARG A 464 4.34 61.67 8.79
CA ARG A 464 5.18 61.37 7.63
C ARG A 464 4.71 60.07 6.96
N VAL A 465 4.79 60.04 5.62
CA VAL A 465 4.59 58.80 4.81
C VAL A 465 5.78 58.59 3.91
N THR A 466 6.30 57.36 3.96
CA THR A 466 7.38 56.91 3.07
C THR A 466 6.88 55.74 2.20
N VAL A 467 7.37 55.64 0.99
CA VAL A 467 7.15 54.48 0.12
C VAL A 467 8.35 53.57 0.24
N ASP A 468 8.16 52.42 0.85
CA ASP A 468 9.24 51.47 1.11
C ASP A 468 9.55 50.60 -0.11
N LYS A 469 8.49 50.20 -0.83
CA LYS A 469 8.61 49.28 -1.95
C LYS A 469 7.49 49.47 -2.98
N LEU A 470 7.86 49.49 -4.27
CA LEU A 470 6.91 49.45 -5.37
C LEU A 470 7.30 48.31 -6.32
N VAL A 471 6.44 47.33 -6.47
CA VAL A 471 6.67 46.13 -7.29
C VAL A 471 5.57 46.00 -8.34
N ARG A 472 5.98 45.71 -9.57
CA ARG A 472 5.08 45.36 -10.64
C ARG A 472 4.82 43.85 -10.60
N ASN A 473 3.58 43.45 -10.40
CA ASN A 473 3.20 42.05 -10.39
C ASN A 473 2.70 41.63 -11.78
N THR A 474 3.46 40.71 -12.41
CA THR A 474 3.04 39.99 -13.63
C THR A 474 2.65 38.58 -13.20
N ALA A 475 1.47 38.39 -12.62
CA ALA A 475 0.98 37.06 -12.29
C ALA A 475 0.19 36.51 -13.50
N LEU A 476 0.74 35.46 -14.10
CA LEU A 476 0.02 34.53 -14.99
C LEU A 476 -0.90 33.69 -14.13
N THR A 477 -2.18 34.04 -14.02
CA THR A 477 -3.20 33.12 -13.51
C THR A 477 -3.52 32.10 -14.59
N ALA A 478 -3.02 30.87 -14.41
CA ALA A 478 -3.45 29.72 -15.18
C ALA A 478 -4.93 29.43 -14.86
N GLY A 479 -5.81 29.53 -15.86
CA GLY A 479 -7.13 28.91 -15.79
C GLY A 479 -8.38 29.76 -16.02
N VAL A 480 -8.35 30.89 -16.74
CA VAL A 480 -9.58 31.46 -17.37
C VAL A 480 -9.23 32.03 -18.73
N LYS A 481 -9.82 31.45 -19.77
CA LYS A 481 -9.81 32.02 -21.13
C LYS A 481 -10.71 33.25 -21.14
N SER A 482 -10.15 34.43 -21.08
CA SER A 482 -10.52 35.59 -21.89
C SER A 482 -9.80 36.87 -21.43
N ALA A 483 -9.22 37.55 -22.39
CA ALA A 483 -8.90 38.98 -22.49
C ALA A 483 -8.04 39.66 -21.40
N GLY A 484 -6.78 39.95 -21.74
CA GLY A 484 -6.00 41.06 -21.21
C GLY A 484 -5.20 40.71 -19.93
N SER A 485 -3.86 40.74 -20.04
CA SER A 485 -2.96 40.72 -18.89
C SER A 485 -3.21 41.97 -18.03
N LEU A 486 -3.94 41.83 -16.95
CA LEU A 486 -4.11 42.90 -15.95
C LEU A 486 -2.78 43.03 -15.17
N GLN A 487 -1.99 44.04 -15.58
CA GLN A 487 -0.81 44.46 -14.84
C GLN A 487 -1.30 45.08 -13.53
N SER A 488 -0.77 44.61 -12.38
CA SER A 488 -1.03 45.24 -11.09
C SER A 488 0.28 45.65 -10.41
N TYR A 489 0.21 46.68 -9.62
CA TYR A 489 1.35 47.21 -8.84
C TYR A 489 1.03 47.02 -7.36
N SER A 490 2.02 46.56 -6.59
CA SER A 490 1.98 46.48 -5.15
C SER A 490 2.89 47.55 -4.57
N ALA A 491 2.30 48.50 -3.85
CA ALA A 491 3.00 49.59 -3.18
C ALA A 491 2.92 49.43 -1.65
N SER A 492 4.06 49.45 -0.97
CA SER A 492 4.13 49.39 0.48
C SER A 492 4.50 50.78 1.04
N TYR A 493 3.70 51.25 1.97
CA TYR A 493 3.87 52.54 2.61
C TYR A 493 4.11 52.36 4.12
N THR A 494 4.99 53.16 4.69
CA THR A 494 5.16 53.32 6.14
C THR A 494 4.66 54.71 6.52
N ILE A 495 3.61 54.75 7.36
CA ILE A 495 2.94 55.94 7.86
C ILE A 495 3.36 56.14 9.31
N THR A 496 3.98 57.26 9.65
CA THR A 496 4.30 57.69 11.02
C THR A 496 3.15 58.53 11.52
N LEU A 497 2.67 58.25 12.73
CA LEU A 497 1.52 58.96 13.34
C LEU A 497 1.98 60.22 14.08
N LYS A 498 1.12 61.27 14.05
CA LYS A 498 1.32 62.49 14.84
C LYS A 498 1.17 62.19 16.31
N GLY A 499 2.15 62.45 17.14
CA GLY A 499 2.13 62.22 18.56
C GLY A 499 3.40 61.55 19.11
N SER A 500 4.17 60.85 18.27
CA SER A 500 5.44 60.23 18.70
C SER A 500 6.62 61.20 18.76
N ALA A 501 6.54 62.28 18.04
CA ALA A 501 7.63 63.27 17.99
C ALA A 501 7.62 64.30 19.15
N THR A 502 6.44 64.55 19.76
CA THR A 502 6.32 65.54 20.83
C THR A 502 6.86 65.03 22.16
N ALA A 503 6.77 63.72 22.43
CA ALA A 503 7.31 63.14 23.68
C ALA A 503 8.84 63.08 23.69
N ALA A 504 9.45 62.81 22.52
CA ALA A 504 10.92 62.79 22.39
C ALA A 504 11.56 64.16 22.39
N ALA A 505 10.87 65.20 21.88
CA ALA A 505 11.32 66.57 21.91
C ALA A 505 11.22 67.22 23.31
N SER A 506 10.17 66.87 24.08
CA SER A 506 9.95 67.33 25.46
C SER A 506 10.99 66.72 26.41
N ALA A 507 11.27 65.43 26.28
CA ALA A 507 12.30 64.74 27.08
C ALA A 507 13.74 65.22 26.78
N ALA A 508 14.02 65.65 25.53
CA ALA A 508 15.32 66.21 25.14
C ALA A 508 15.47 67.68 25.55
N ALA A 509 14.39 68.43 25.76
CA ALA A 509 14.40 69.80 26.29
C ALA A 509 14.60 69.85 27.81
N GLU A 510 13.99 68.94 28.55
CA GLU A 510 14.19 68.84 30.03
C GLU A 510 15.59 68.36 30.41
N GLN A 511 16.26 67.52 29.59
CA GLN A 511 17.65 67.14 29.83
C GLN A 511 18.68 68.22 29.48
N LYS A 512 18.30 69.33 28.81
CA LYS A 512 19.19 70.46 28.51
C LYS A 512 19.11 71.60 29.53
N GLU A 513 18.02 71.67 30.30
CA GLU A 513 17.90 72.69 31.40
C GLU A 513 18.58 72.26 32.70
N ASP A 514 18.73 70.97 32.95
CA ASP A 514 19.41 70.47 34.15
C ASP A 514 20.93 70.43 34.09
N SER A 515 21.53 70.71 32.94
CA SER A 515 22.99 70.69 32.77
C SER A 515 23.67 72.07 32.78
N ASN A 516 22.94 73.16 33.07
CA ASN A 516 23.51 74.52 32.99
C ASN A 516 23.31 75.35 34.32
N GLY A 517 23.30 74.67 35.44
CA GLY A 517 23.16 75.35 36.73
C GLY A 517 24.06 74.77 37.82
N THR A 518 25.38 74.86 37.68
CA THR A 518 26.35 74.87 38.76
C THR A 518 27.73 75.27 38.27
N THR A 519 27.99 76.55 38.22
CA THR A 519 29.28 77.14 38.51
C THR A 519 29.02 78.50 39.21
N GLU A 520 29.04 78.49 40.49
CA GLU A 520 29.70 79.40 41.38
C GLU A 520 29.74 78.77 42.80
#